data_4f399857619096188cf48174b9a9e8b9
#
_entry.id   4f399857619096188cf48174b9a9e8b9
#
_cell.length_a   1.000
_cell.length_b   1.000
_cell.length_c   1.000
_cell.angle_alpha   90.00
_cell.angle_beta   90.00
_cell.angle_gamma   90.00
#
_symmetry.space_group_name_H-M   'P 1'
#
loop_
_entity.id
_entity.type
_entity.pdbx_description
1 polymer ?
#
loop_
_entity_poly.entity_id
_entity_poly.type
_entity_poly.pdbx_seq_one_letter_code
_entity_poly.pdbx_strand_id
1 'polypeptide(L)'
;METQPAPLPTRISVVMPCYNAAPYVREAVECVMGQTRGGVELIVVDDGSTDASRDILHALAAAHAPRMQVLHQDRKGPYPARNLGLRHAGGSLIAFLDADDYLSPDCLEKLAAALDETDADIAYCGWQNVGEGAPGTTPYVPPDYATLDTAAEFLRACPWPIHAALVRRAAIDAVGGFSERCFSAMDYDLWLRLYAHTQKIVRVPEVMAFYRWHGGGQISKTRWKQVLDALRVRRDFVAAHPERIAHLPAARLAELTDGYLLREAYRAYWRRELDDAQVLLRAALREGAWGVRDLKYILPALLPAPLFRRLVGLAGGQA
;
A
#
# COMPACT_ATOMS: atom_id res chain seq x y z
N MET A 1 -6.10 47.48 15.77
CA MET A 1 -5.92 45.98 15.82
C MET A 1 -6.25 45.45 14.47
N GLU A 2 -5.23 45.21 13.63
CA GLU A 2 -5.40 44.52 12.36
C GLU A 2 -5.72 43.06 12.68
N THR A 3 -6.91 42.64 12.31
CA THR A 3 -7.28 41.22 12.35
C THR A 3 -6.41 40.48 11.34
N GLN A 4 -5.48 39.64 11.82
CA GLN A 4 -4.79 38.70 10.95
C GLN A 4 -5.85 37.95 10.14
N PRO A 5 -5.70 37.84 8.80
CA PRO A 5 -6.61 37.05 7.99
C PRO A 5 -6.58 35.60 8.52
N ALA A 6 -7.77 35.01 8.63
CA ALA A 6 -7.88 33.60 9.02
C ALA A 6 -6.96 32.75 8.13
N PRO A 7 -6.20 31.79 8.69
CA PRO A 7 -5.35 30.94 7.88
C PRO A 7 -6.21 30.27 6.80
N LEU A 8 -5.72 30.28 5.57
CA LEU A 8 -6.38 29.59 4.46
C LEU A 8 -6.63 28.13 4.87
N PRO A 9 -7.82 27.58 4.60
CA PRO A 9 -8.12 26.20 5.00
C PRO A 9 -7.07 25.27 4.40
N THR A 10 -6.54 24.38 5.21
CA THR A 10 -5.54 23.38 4.83
C THR A 10 -6.02 22.62 3.59
N ARG A 11 -5.32 22.77 2.46
CA ARG A 11 -5.68 22.16 1.18
C ARG A 11 -5.21 20.72 1.16
N ILE A 12 -6.08 19.82 0.68
CA ILE A 12 -5.77 18.41 0.49
C ILE A 12 -5.54 18.14 -0.99
N SER A 13 -4.41 17.53 -1.35
CA SER A 13 -4.20 16.99 -2.68
C SER A 13 -4.36 15.47 -2.65
N VAL A 14 -5.28 14.95 -3.45
CA VAL A 14 -5.40 13.51 -3.72
C VAL A 14 -4.63 13.20 -4.98
N VAL A 15 -3.70 12.25 -4.92
CA VAL A 15 -2.90 11.79 -6.06
C VAL A 15 -3.38 10.41 -6.49
N MET A 16 -3.81 10.30 -7.75
CA MET A 16 -4.42 9.09 -8.31
C MET A 16 -3.64 8.62 -9.54
N PRO A 17 -2.89 7.50 -9.46
CA PRO A 17 -2.38 6.85 -10.67
C PRO A 17 -3.52 6.13 -11.40
N CYS A 18 -3.57 6.22 -12.71
CA CYS A 18 -4.57 5.56 -13.54
C CYS A 18 -3.90 4.80 -14.68
N TYR A 19 -4.24 3.52 -14.82
CA TYR A 19 -3.88 2.73 -15.99
C TYR A 19 -4.97 1.71 -16.29
N ASN A 20 -5.62 1.84 -17.46
CA ASN A 20 -6.67 0.93 -17.94
C ASN A 20 -7.77 0.67 -16.87
N ALA A 21 -8.29 1.75 -16.29
CA ALA A 21 -9.30 1.71 -15.23
C ALA A 21 -10.68 2.23 -15.68
N ALA A 22 -10.99 2.18 -16.99
CA ALA A 22 -12.22 2.73 -17.55
C ALA A 22 -13.51 2.31 -16.82
N PRO A 23 -13.66 1.06 -16.31
CA PRO A 23 -14.85 0.66 -15.57
C PRO A 23 -15.02 1.34 -14.20
N TYR A 24 -13.93 1.86 -13.61
CA TYR A 24 -13.89 2.27 -12.20
C TYR A 24 -13.55 3.75 -12.00
N VAL A 25 -12.73 4.32 -12.90
CA VAL A 25 -12.12 5.64 -12.70
C VAL A 25 -13.14 6.77 -12.50
N ARG A 26 -14.34 6.67 -13.08
CA ARG A 26 -15.40 7.66 -12.85
C ARG A 26 -15.82 7.67 -11.38
N GLU A 27 -16.13 6.51 -10.80
CA GLU A 27 -16.52 6.39 -9.40
C GLU A 27 -15.41 6.88 -8.47
N ALA A 28 -14.14 6.51 -8.75
CA ALA A 28 -12.99 6.96 -7.98
C ALA A 28 -12.82 8.49 -8.02
N VAL A 29 -13.01 9.13 -9.17
CA VAL A 29 -12.96 10.59 -9.28
C VAL A 29 -14.13 11.24 -8.54
N GLU A 30 -15.35 10.76 -8.75
CA GLU A 30 -16.55 11.34 -8.14
C GLU A 30 -16.53 11.21 -6.60
N CYS A 31 -15.98 10.13 -6.05
CA CYS A 31 -15.85 10.01 -4.60
C CYS A 31 -14.87 11.03 -3.99
N VAL A 32 -13.85 11.46 -4.73
CA VAL A 32 -12.93 12.52 -4.30
C VAL A 32 -13.58 13.90 -4.45
N MET A 33 -14.24 14.14 -5.59
CA MET A 33 -14.90 15.43 -5.86
C MET A 33 -16.10 15.68 -4.94
N GLY A 34 -16.74 14.60 -4.45
CA GLY A 34 -17.88 14.60 -3.53
C GLY A 34 -17.50 14.59 -2.05
N GLN A 35 -16.23 14.71 -1.68
CA GLN A 35 -15.84 14.77 -0.26
C GLN A 35 -16.45 15.99 0.44
N THR A 36 -16.90 15.78 1.69
CA THR A 36 -17.53 16.85 2.51
C THR A 36 -16.54 17.97 2.84
N ARG A 37 -15.24 17.65 2.92
CA ARG A 37 -14.18 18.63 3.15
C ARG A 37 -13.99 19.54 1.93
N GLY A 38 -14.10 20.85 2.13
CA GLY A 38 -13.69 21.85 1.12
C GLY A 38 -12.17 21.90 0.91
N GLY A 39 -11.74 22.49 -0.23
CA GLY A 39 -10.32 22.65 -0.52
C GLY A 39 -9.60 21.37 -0.98
N VAL A 40 -10.33 20.38 -1.47
CA VAL A 40 -9.76 19.17 -2.08
C VAL A 40 -9.48 19.40 -3.55
N GLU A 41 -8.26 19.08 -3.97
CA GLU A 41 -7.86 18.97 -5.40
C GLU A 41 -7.50 17.53 -5.73
N LEU A 42 -7.71 17.12 -6.97
CA LEU A 42 -7.37 15.82 -7.50
C LEU A 42 -6.36 15.92 -8.63
N ILE A 43 -5.23 15.24 -8.49
CA ILE A 43 -4.23 15.10 -9.53
C ILE A 43 -4.23 13.65 -10.00
N VAL A 44 -4.78 13.41 -11.19
CA VAL A 44 -4.76 12.10 -11.84
C VAL A 44 -3.57 12.01 -12.77
N VAL A 45 -2.84 10.92 -12.72
CA VAL A 45 -1.75 10.64 -13.65
C VAL A 45 -2.12 9.42 -14.48
N ASP A 46 -2.47 9.65 -15.76
CA ASP A 46 -2.67 8.58 -16.74
C ASP A 46 -1.32 8.00 -17.15
N ASP A 47 -1.06 6.78 -16.71
CA ASP A 47 0.19 6.04 -16.94
C ASP A 47 0.14 5.25 -18.28
N GLY A 48 -0.25 5.94 -19.35
CA GLY A 48 -0.28 5.38 -20.69
C GLY A 48 -1.45 4.42 -20.93
N SER A 49 -2.67 4.76 -20.48
CA SER A 49 -3.86 3.95 -20.74
C SER A 49 -4.14 3.76 -22.21
N THR A 50 -4.60 2.56 -22.57
CA THR A 50 -4.95 2.13 -23.94
C THR A 50 -6.44 1.84 -24.09
N ASP A 51 -7.22 1.93 -23.00
CA ASP A 51 -8.68 1.83 -22.98
C ASP A 51 -9.33 3.20 -22.95
N ALA A 52 -10.64 3.29 -22.66
CA ALA A 52 -11.39 4.53 -22.59
C ALA A 52 -11.05 5.40 -21.36
N SER A 53 -10.11 5.02 -20.50
CA SER A 53 -9.78 5.77 -19.27
C SER A 53 -9.39 7.22 -19.57
N ARG A 54 -8.59 7.44 -20.60
CA ARG A 54 -8.12 8.79 -20.98
C ARG A 54 -9.27 9.72 -21.36
N ASP A 55 -10.21 9.25 -22.18
CA ASP A 55 -11.36 10.05 -22.62
C ASP A 55 -12.27 10.37 -21.44
N ILE A 56 -12.49 9.41 -20.56
CA ILE A 56 -13.27 9.59 -19.32
C ILE A 56 -12.61 10.64 -18.43
N LEU A 57 -11.29 10.56 -18.23
CA LEU A 57 -10.53 11.51 -17.42
C LEU A 57 -10.58 12.92 -17.98
N HIS A 58 -10.45 13.11 -19.29
CA HIS A 58 -10.57 14.42 -19.91
C HIS A 58 -11.94 15.06 -19.72
N ALA A 59 -13.01 14.27 -19.89
CA ALA A 59 -14.37 14.73 -19.65
C ALA A 59 -14.60 15.13 -18.18
N LEU A 60 -14.09 14.33 -17.23
CA LEU A 60 -14.19 14.61 -15.80
C LEU A 60 -13.37 15.86 -15.42
N ALA A 61 -12.16 16.02 -15.96
CA ALA A 61 -11.34 17.21 -15.69
C ALA A 61 -12.02 18.50 -16.16
N ALA A 62 -12.68 18.48 -17.31
CA ALA A 62 -13.47 19.61 -17.77
C ALA A 62 -14.67 19.93 -16.85
N ALA A 63 -15.34 18.90 -16.33
CA ALA A 63 -16.48 19.06 -15.43
C ALA A 63 -16.09 19.56 -14.04
N HIS A 64 -14.90 19.19 -13.55
CA HIS A 64 -14.44 19.50 -12.19
C HIS A 64 -13.35 20.59 -12.12
N ALA A 65 -13.12 21.31 -13.22
CA ALA A 65 -12.16 22.44 -13.23
C ALA A 65 -12.56 23.53 -12.21
N PRO A 66 -11.61 24.19 -11.52
CA PRO A 66 -10.17 23.96 -11.57
C PRO A 66 -9.65 22.92 -10.53
N ARG A 67 -10.53 22.16 -9.87
CA ARG A 67 -10.15 21.26 -8.78
C ARG A 67 -9.54 19.93 -9.23
N MET A 68 -9.63 19.59 -10.51
CA MET A 68 -9.08 18.37 -11.08
C MET A 68 -8.08 18.67 -12.19
N GLN A 69 -6.92 18.03 -12.12
CA GLN A 69 -5.89 18.04 -13.14
C GLN A 69 -5.58 16.62 -13.61
N VAL A 70 -5.38 16.45 -14.92
CA VAL A 70 -4.93 15.18 -15.51
C VAL A 70 -3.55 15.38 -16.13
N LEU A 71 -2.61 14.56 -15.72
CA LEU A 71 -1.26 14.46 -16.26
C LEU A 71 -1.12 13.18 -17.06
N HIS A 72 -0.22 13.16 -18.02
CA HIS A 72 0.06 11.97 -18.83
C HIS A 72 1.54 11.62 -18.78
N GLN A 73 1.83 10.33 -18.75
CA GLN A 73 3.18 9.79 -18.95
C GLN A 73 3.11 8.49 -19.75
N ASP A 74 4.24 8.10 -20.36
CA ASP A 74 4.41 6.75 -20.87
C ASP A 74 4.41 5.77 -19.71
N ARG A 75 3.92 4.55 -19.95
CA ARG A 75 3.76 3.54 -18.91
C ARG A 75 5.05 3.28 -18.12
N LYS A 76 5.07 3.68 -16.85
CA LYS A 76 6.19 3.50 -15.91
C LYS A 76 5.78 2.80 -14.62
N GLY A 77 4.47 2.61 -14.42
CA GLY A 77 3.93 2.01 -13.21
C GLY A 77 3.40 3.04 -12.21
N PRO A 78 2.69 2.55 -11.15
CA PRO A 78 1.95 3.41 -10.24
C PRO A 78 2.85 4.31 -9.37
N TYR A 79 4.07 3.91 -9.05
CA TYR A 79 4.95 4.68 -8.16
C TYR A 79 5.57 5.89 -8.84
N PRO A 80 6.14 5.78 -10.07
CA PRO A 80 6.50 6.95 -10.87
C PRO A 80 5.32 7.88 -11.14
N ALA A 81 4.12 7.33 -11.38
CA ALA A 81 2.90 8.12 -11.57
C ALA A 81 2.54 8.90 -10.29
N ARG A 82 2.56 8.27 -9.11
CA ARG A 82 2.33 8.98 -7.85
C ARG A 82 3.39 10.05 -7.58
N ASN A 83 4.66 9.79 -7.88
CA ASN A 83 5.73 10.78 -7.77
C ASN A 83 5.52 11.97 -8.74
N LEU A 84 5.04 11.71 -9.96
CA LEU A 84 4.67 12.78 -10.88
C LEU A 84 3.52 13.62 -10.30
N GLY A 85 2.46 13.00 -9.82
CA GLY A 85 1.33 13.67 -9.17
C GLY A 85 1.75 14.49 -7.94
N LEU A 86 2.63 13.96 -7.09
CA LEU A 86 3.19 14.67 -5.93
C LEU A 86 3.90 15.98 -6.32
N ARG A 87 4.62 16.01 -7.42
CA ARG A 87 5.30 17.23 -7.90
C ARG A 87 4.30 18.32 -8.32
N HIS A 88 3.08 17.97 -8.70
CA HIS A 88 2.02 18.89 -9.11
C HIS A 88 1.02 19.19 -7.98
N ALA A 89 1.06 18.46 -6.89
CA ALA A 89 0.20 18.66 -5.73
C ALA A 89 0.55 19.98 -5.03
N GLY A 90 -0.46 20.81 -4.78
CA GLY A 90 -0.32 22.11 -4.08
C GLY A 90 -0.75 22.08 -2.61
N GLY A 91 -1.36 20.98 -2.16
CA GLY A 91 -1.89 20.83 -0.81
C GLY A 91 -0.83 20.59 0.24
N SER A 92 -1.11 21.06 1.47
CA SER A 92 -0.30 20.78 2.65
C SER A 92 -0.58 19.41 3.28
N LEU A 93 -1.68 18.77 2.86
CA LEU A 93 -2.03 17.38 3.16
C LEU A 93 -2.11 16.57 1.87
N ILE A 94 -1.61 15.35 1.93
CA ILE A 94 -1.54 14.43 0.79
C ILE A 94 -2.32 13.15 1.12
N ALA A 95 -3.23 12.77 0.23
CA ALA A 95 -3.85 11.46 0.17
C ALA A 95 -3.50 10.77 -1.16
N PHE A 96 -3.55 9.46 -1.16
CA PHE A 96 -3.42 8.66 -2.38
C PHE A 96 -4.70 7.84 -2.56
N LEU A 97 -5.10 7.65 -3.80
CA LEU A 97 -6.25 6.79 -4.14
C LEU A 97 -5.97 6.10 -5.47
N ASP A 98 -6.14 4.79 -5.52
CA ASP A 98 -6.04 4.08 -6.80
C ASP A 98 -7.34 4.24 -7.61
N ALA A 99 -7.22 4.22 -8.94
CA ALA A 99 -8.33 4.55 -9.85
C ALA A 99 -9.47 3.50 -9.86
N ASP A 100 -9.31 2.40 -9.12
CA ASP A 100 -10.27 1.34 -8.92
C ASP A 100 -10.85 1.26 -7.50
N ASP A 101 -10.37 2.13 -6.58
CA ASP A 101 -10.79 2.21 -5.19
C ASP A 101 -11.69 3.42 -4.92
N TYR A 102 -12.26 3.51 -3.70
CA TYR A 102 -13.03 4.68 -3.29
C TYR A 102 -13.01 4.92 -1.77
N LEU A 103 -13.44 6.12 -1.37
CA LEU A 103 -13.51 6.59 0.01
C LEU A 103 -14.95 6.91 0.40
N SER A 104 -15.28 6.84 1.69
CA SER A 104 -16.54 7.41 2.19
C SER A 104 -16.55 8.94 2.02
N PRO A 105 -17.74 9.57 1.93
CA PRO A 105 -17.84 11.02 1.67
C PRO A 105 -17.16 11.90 2.72
N ASP A 106 -17.04 11.45 3.96
CA ASP A 106 -16.48 12.18 5.11
C ASP A 106 -15.04 11.76 5.47
N CYS A 107 -14.42 10.90 4.68
CA CYS A 107 -13.11 10.32 4.98
C CYS A 107 -12.03 11.39 5.13
N LEU A 108 -11.89 12.26 4.13
CA LEU A 108 -10.83 13.30 4.17
C LEU A 108 -11.10 14.37 5.23
N GLU A 109 -12.34 14.64 5.54
CA GLU A 109 -12.71 15.57 6.62
C GLU A 109 -12.28 15.03 7.98
N LYS A 110 -12.64 13.78 8.30
CA LYS A 110 -12.31 13.15 9.58
C LYS A 110 -10.81 12.93 9.76
N LEU A 111 -10.11 12.50 8.70
CA LEU A 111 -8.66 12.34 8.77
C LEU A 111 -7.95 13.69 8.95
N ALA A 112 -8.40 14.75 8.28
CA ALA A 112 -7.81 16.07 8.45
C ALA A 112 -8.08 16.65 9.84
N ALA A 113 -9.29 16.49 10.38
CA ALA A 113 -9.62 16.90 11.74
C ALA A 113 -8.70 16.19 12.75
N ALA A 114 -8.50 14.88 12.62
CA ALA A 114 -7.60 14.13 13.49
C ALA A 114 -6.14 14.65 13.44
N LEU A 115 -5.65 15.04 12.27
CA LEU A 115 -4.32 15.65 12.12
C LEU A 115 -4.23 17.02 12.80
N ASP A 116 -5.30 17.83 12.69
CA ASP A 116 -5.31 19.18 13.26
C ASP A 116 -5.46 19.15 14.78
N GLU A 117 -6.24 18.20 15.33
CA GLU A 117 -6.49 18.05 16.77
C GLU A 117 -5.30 17.47 17.54
N THR A 118 -4.47 16.66 16.89
CA THR A 118 -3.41 15.89 17.58
C THR A 118 -2.00 16.32 17.23
N ASP A 119 -1.81 17.29 16.34
CA ASP A 119 -0.49 17.63 15.74
C ASP A 119 0.23 16.40 15.13
N ALA A 120 -0.54 15.41 14.71
CA ALA A 120 0.01 14.22 14.06
C ALA A 120 0.44 14.53 12.62
N ASP A 121 1.40 13.74 12.10
CA ASP A 121 1.88 13.83 10.72
C ASP A 121 1.13 12.88 9.80
N ILE A 122 0.57 11.79 10.35
CA ILE A 122 -0.14 10.75 9.63
C ILE A 122 -1.44 10.43 10.38
N ALA A 123 -2.58 10.55 9.69
CA ALA A 123 -3.87 10.01 10.14
C ALA A 123 -4.23 8.80 9.29
N TYR A 124 -4.74 7.73 9.90
CA TYR A 124 -5.15 6.51 9.19
C TYR A 124 -6.51 6.01 9.68
N CYS A 125 -7.20 5.28 8.82
CA CYS A 125 -8.52 4.74 9.10
C CYS A 125 -8.61 3.23 8.80
N GLY A 126 -9.77 2.66 9.06
CA GLY A 126 -10.11 1.31 8.66
C GLY A 126 -10.47 1.22 7.18
N TRP A 127 -10.41 -0.02 6.65
CA TRP A 127 -10.79 -0.32 5.29
C TRP A 127 -11.63 -1.59 5.17
N GLN A 128 -12.23 -1.74 4.01
CA GLN A 128 -12.98 -2.94 3.64
C GLN A 128 -12.65 -3.37 2.22
N ASN A 129 -12.42 -4.67 2.03
CA ASN A 129 -12.34 -5.23 0.68
C ASN A 129 -13.75 -5.35 0.10
N VAL A 130 -13.92 -4.95 -1.16
CA VAL A 130 -15.19 -4.98 -1.88
C VAL A 130 -14.99 -5.60 -3.28
N GLY A 131 -16.08 -6.01 -3.92
CA GLY A 131 -16.05 -6.58 -5.27
C GLY A 131 -15.95 -8.10 -5.31
N GLU A 132 -16.03 -8.65 -6.52
CA GLU A 132 -16.03 -10.09 -6.76
C GLU A 132 -14.63 -10.68 -6.55
N GLY A 133 -14.56 -11.78 -5.77
CA GLY A 133 -13.29 -12.45 -5.47
C GLY A 133 -12.48 -11.81 -4.34
N ALA A 134 -13.04 -10.85 -3.61
CA ALA A 134 -12.39 -10.27 -2.44
C ALA A 134 -12.06 -11.36 -1.39
N PRO A 135 -10.83 -11.37 -0.82
CA PRO A 135 -10.43 -12.37 0.18
C PRO A 135 -11.05 -12.05 1.56
N GLY A 136 -12.37 -11.97 1.59
CA GLY A 136 -13.15 -11.54 2.75
C GLY A 136 -13.58 -10.08 2.62
N THR A 137 -14.84 -9.83 2.98
CA THR A 137 -15.48 -8.49 2.92
C THR A 137 -15.77 -7.93 4.30
N THR A 138 -15.24 -8.55 5.36
CA THR A 138 -15.38 -8.06 6.73
C THR A 138 -14.64 -6.73 6.87
N PRO A 139 -15.31 -5.67 7.35
CA PRO A 139 -14.66 -4.40 7.67
C PRO A 139 -13.52 -4.60 8.66
N TYR A 140 -12.40 -3.92 8.45
CA TYR A 140 -11.25 -3.99 9.31
C TYR A 140 -10.81 -2.61 9.77
N VAL A 141 -10.72 -2.43 11.07
CA VAL A 141 -10.13 -1.25 11.70
C VAL A 141 -8.80 -1.67 12.29
N PRO A 142 -7.67 -1.09 11.83
CA PRO A 142 -6.36 -1.43 12.37
C PRO A 142 -6.26 -1.04 13.86
N PRO A 143 -5.36 -1.68 14.61
CA PRO A 143 -5.13 -1.30 16.01
C PRO A 143 -4.62 0.14 16.11
N ASP A 144 -4.67 0.69 17.31
CA ASP A 144 -4.01 1.96 17.58
C ASP A 144 -2.50 1.72 17.73
N TYR A 145 -1.78 1.95 16.64
CA TYR A 145 -0.34 1.73 16.60
C TYR A 145 0.44 2.62 17.56
N ALA A 146 -0.10 3.79 17.94
CA ALA A 146 0.55 4.67 18.92
C ALA A 146 0.62 4.05 20.32
N THR A 147 -0.22 3.04 20.61
CA THR A 147 -0.25 2.32 21.90
C THR A 147 0.52 0.99 21.89
N LEU A 148 1.12 0.62 20.75
CA LEU A 148 1.78 -0.66 20.53
C LEU A 148 3.28 -0.47 20.24
N ASP A 149 4.00 -1.58 20.12
CA ASP A 149 5.33 -1.58 19.51
C ASP A 149 5.18 -1.37 18.00
N THR A 150 5.12 -0.11 17.59
CA THR A 150 4.89 0.27 16.20
C THR A 150 5.92 -0.33 15.25
N ALA A 151 7.21 -0.42 15.67
CA ALA A 151 8.25 -1.05 14.86
C ALA A 151 7.96 -2.52 14.57
N ALA A 152 7.61 -3.28 15.63
CA ALA A 152 7.28 -4.69 15.48
C ALA A 152 6.01 -4.89 14.63
N GLU A 153 4.98 -4.06 14.83
CA GLU A 153 3.74 -4.15 14.07
C GLU A 153 3.94 -3.81 12.59
N PHE A 154 4.68 -2.75 12.29
CA PHE A 154 4.97 -2.37 10.91
C PHE A 154 5.88 -3.38 10.22
N LEU A 155 6.85 -3.98 10.93
CA LEU A 155 7.64 -5.08 10.38
C LEU A 155 6.83 -6.36 10.19
N ARG A 156 5.79 -6.59 10.97
CA ARG A 156 4.92 -7.77 10.85
C ARG A 156 4.09 -7.74 9.55
N ALA A 157 3.51 -6.59 9.21
CA ALA A 157 2.68 -6.41 8.03
C ALA A 157 2.66 -4.95 7.58
N CYS A 158 2.28 -4.70 6.31
CA CYS A 158 1.90 -3.37 5.86
C CYS A 158 0.72 -2.88 6.73
N PRO A 159 0.82 -1.69 7.37
CA PRO A 159 -0.13 -1.28 8.40
C PRO A 159 -1.53 -0.97 7.85
N TRP A 160 -1.61 -0.40 6.66
CA TRP A 160 -2.86 -0.05 5.97
C TRP A 160 -2.62 0.11 4.47
N PRO A 161 -3.66 -0.04 3.63
CA PRO A 161 -3.57 0.21 2.19
C PRO A 161 -3.33 1.70 1.89
N ILE A 162 -2.79 1.99 0.72
CA ILE A 162 -2.33 3.33 0.36
C ILE A 162 -3.39 4.43 0.51
N HIS A 163 -4.66 4.11 0.28
CA HIS A 163 -5.78 5.04 0.33
C HIS A 163 -6.42 5.21 1.72
N ALA A 164 -5.97 4.45 2.72
CA ALA A 164 -6.51 4.53 4.08
C ALA A 164 -5.74 5.52 4.99
N ALA A 165 -5.04 6.48 4.42
CA ALA A 165 -4.28 7.46 5.20
C ALA A 165 -4.25 8.85 4.54
N LEU A 166 -4.10 9.88 5.39
CA LEU A 166 -3.82 11.26 5.04
C LEU A 166 -2.54 11.68 5.75
N VAL A 167 -1.61 12.29 5.01
CA VAL A 167 -0.25 12.59 5.48
C VAL A 167 0.07 14.07 5.29
N ARG A 168 0.76 14.69 6.24
CA ARG A 168 1.30 16.04 6.06
C ARG A 168 2.34 16.03 4.93
N ARG A 169 2.24 16.98 4.00
CA ARG A 169 3.14 17.12 2.87
C ARG A 169 4.61 17.11 3.29
N ALA A 170 4.93 17.84 4.35
CA ALA A 170 6.29 17.94 4.87
C ALA A 170 6.90 16.57 5.21
N ALA A 171 6.11 15.62 5.75
CA ALA A 171 6.57 14.27 6.04
C ALA A 171 6.85 13.45 4.75
N ILE A 172 5.99 13.57 3.72
CA ILE A 172 6.22 12.95 2.41
C ILE A 172 7.49 13.50 1.76
N ASP A 173 7.68 14.83 1.78
CA ASP A 173 8.83 15.49 1.17
C ASP A 173 10.14 15.11 1.91
N ALA A 174 10.10 14.98 3.23
CA ALA A 174 11.24 14.58 4.05
C ALA A 174 11.77 13.17 3.70
N VAL A 175 10.89 12.27 3.27
CA VAL A 175 11.26 10.90 2.85
C VAL A 175 11.42 10.76 1.34
N GLY A 176 11.22 11.83 0.56
CA GLY A 176 11.43 11.88 -0.89
C GLY A 176 10.36 11.15 -1.72
N GLY A 177 9.12 10.98 -1.20
CA GLY A 177 8.04 10.32 -1.91
C GLY A 177 8.21 8.82 -2.06
N PHE A 178 7.70 8.23 -3.16
CA PHE A 178 7.78 6.78 -3.41
C PHE A 178 9.15 6.38 -3.95
N SER A 179 9.69 5.29 -3.44
CA SER A 179 10.82 4.60 -4.06
C SER A 179 10.38 3.85 -5.31
N GLU A 180 11.21 3.83 -6.34
CA GLU A 180 10.94 3.15 -7.61
C GLU A 180 11.78 1.87 -7.79
N ARG A 181 12.42 1.41 -6.71
CA ARG A 181 13.40 0.30 -6.71
C ARG A 181 12.80 -1.10 -6.78
N CYS A 182 11.51 -1.26 -6.47
CA CYS A 182 10.80 -2.53 -6.51
C CYS A 182 9.55 -2.43 -7.38
N PHE A 183 9.08 -3.60 -7.84
CA PHE A 183 7.86 -3.70 -8.64
C PHE A 183 6.59 -3.49 -7.79
N SER A 184 6.61 -3.91 -6.53
CA SER A 184 5.48 -3.88 -5.61
C SER A 184 5.93 -3.48 -4.20
N ALA A 185 5.02 -3.43 -3.24
CA ALA A 185 5.30 -3.11 -1.83
C ALA A 185 5.94 -1.71 -1.59
N MET A 186 5.79 -0.75 -2.54
CA MET A 186 6.36 0.59 -2.36
C MET A 186 5.48 1.51 -1.52
N ASP A 187 4.20 1.19 -1.34
CA ASP A 187 3.34 1.73 -0.29
C ASP A 187 3.87 1.32 1.10
N TYR A 188 4.18 0.04 1.28
CA TYR A 188 4.78 -0.48 2.50
C TYR A 188 6.16 0.15 2.79
N ASP A 189 7.01 0.30 1.77
CA ASP A 189 8.27 1.03 1.87
C ASP A 189 8.06 2.48 2.33
N LEU A 190 7.08 3.17 1.76
CA LEU A 190 6.73 4.54 2.14
C LEU A 190 6.33 4.61 3.62
N TRP A 191 5.46 3.71 4.08
CA TRP A 191 5.00 3.69 5.48
C TRP A 191 6.14 3.43 6.46
N LEU A 192 7.07 2.54 6.14
CA LEU A 192 8.24 2.30 6.97
C LEU A 192 9.19 3.50 7.02
N ARG A 193 9.45 4.16 5.88
CA ARG A 193 10.29 5.37 5.85
C ARG A 193 9.62 6.55 6.58
N LEU A 194 8.33 6.71 6.45
CA LEU A 194 7.56 7.69 7.22
C LEU A 194 7.63 7.40 8.72
N TYR A 195 7.47 6.14 9.14
CA TYR A 195 7.63 5.74 10.54
C TYR A 195 9.05 6.02 11.06
N ALA A 196 10.09 5.82 10.25
CA ALA A 196 11.45 6.19 10.64
C ALA A 196 11.61 7.72 10.84
N HIS A 197 10.92 8.52 10.02
CA HIS A 197 10.96 9.98 10.09
C HIS A 197 10.12 10.53 11.25
N THR A 198 8.88 10.04 11.42
CA THR A 198 7.95 10.52 12.44
C THR A 198 7.20 9.38 13.12
N GLN A 199 6.92 9.54 14.42
CA GLN A 199 6.06 8.63 15.19
C GLN A 199 4.72 9.29 15.56
N LYS A 200 4.46 10.49 15.02
CA LYS A 200 3.23 11.23 15.23
C LYS A 200 2.14 10.68 14.31
N ILE A 201 1.54 9.58 14.72
CA ILE A 201 0.46 8.91 14.00
C ILE A 201 -0.82 8.92 14.84
N VAL A 202 -1.97 9.07 14.19
CA VAL A 202 -3.28 9.08 14.84
C VAL A 202 -4.26 8.18 14.09
N ARG A 203 -5.05 7.42 14.84
CA ARG A 203 -6.08 6.54 14.29
C ARG A 203 -7.45 7.22 14.31
N VAL A 204 -8.18 7.15 13.18
CA VAL A 204 -9.63 7.34 13.13
C VAL A 204 -10.26 5.95 13.08
N PRO A 205 -10.93 5.48 14.15
CA PRO A 205 -11.37 4.08 14.28
C PRO A 205 -12.65 3.78 13.50
N GLU A 206 -12.74 4.23 12.26
CA GLU A 206 -13.87 4.04 11.36
C GLU A 206 -13.40 3.43 10.03
N VAL A 207 -14.27 2.66 9.36
CA VAL A 207 -14.01 2.12 8.03
C VAL A 207 -14.45 3.16 7.01
N MET A 208 -13.48 3.76 6.32
CA MET A 208 -13.72 4.86 5.38
C MET A 208 -13.01 4.66 4.03
N ALA A 209 -12.19 3.64 3.89
CA ALA A 209 -11.47 3.29 2.67
C ALA A 209 -11.95 1.94 2.13
N PHE A 210 -12.16 1.84 0.81
CA PHE A 210 -12.72 0.66 0.17
C PHE A 210 -11.80 0.17 -0.94
N TYR A 211 -11.20 -1.01 -0.71
CA TYR A 211 -10.27 -1.65 -1.62
C TYR A 211 -11.01 -2.60 -2.55
N ARG A 212 -11.05 -2.29 -3.85
CA ARG A 212 -11.80 -3.08 -4.82
C ARG A 212 -11.00 -4.25 -5.35
N TRP A 213 -11.63 -5.43 -5.32
CA TRP A 213 -11.13 -6.64 -5.96
C TRP A 213 -11.89 -6.87 -7.27
N HIS A 214 -11.13 -7.16 -8.33
CA HIS A 214 -11.71 -7.45 -9.66
C HIS A 214 -10.81 -8.39 -10.48
N GLY A 215 -11.38 -8.98 -11.55
CA GLY A 215 -10.70 -9.97 -12.40
C GLY A 215 -9.54 -9.43 -13.25
N GLY A 216 -9.42 -8.12 -13.43
CA GLY A 216 -8.48 -7.47 -14.37
C GLY A 216 -7.20 -6.97 -13.70
N GLY A 217 -6.04 -7.42 -14.19
CA GLY A 217 -4.75 -6.72 -14.13
C GLY A 217 -4.15 -6.22 -12.81
N GLN A 218 -4.71 -6.57 -11.64
CA GLN A 218 -4.18 -6.10 -10.36
C GLN A 218 -2.76 -6.61 -10.09
N ILE A 219 -1.87 -5.72 -9.63
CA ILE A 219 -0.47 -6.02 -9.27
C ILE A 219 -0.41 -7.11 -8.18
N SER A 220 -1.42 -7.14 -7.31
CA SER A 220 -1.56 -8.12 -6.22
C SER A 220 -1.65 -9.59 -6.66
N LYS A 221 -1.88 -9.88 -7.96
CA LYS A 221 -1.94 -11.25 -8.47
C LYS A 221 -0.59 -11.99 -8.51
N THR A 222 0.54 -11.28 -8.58
CA THR A 222 1.87 -11.92 -8.60
C THR A 222 2.41 -11.99 -7.16
N ARG A 223 1.85 -12.90 -6.36
CA ARG A 223 2.07 -12.97 -4.91
C ARG A 223 3.54 -13.17 -4.54
N TRP A 224 4.27 -14.06 -5.20
CA TRP A 224 5.67 -14.32 -4.85
C TRP A 224 6.56 -13.07 -5.03
N LYS A 225 6.29 -12.22 -6.04
CA LYS A 225 7.02 -10.96 -6.23
C LYS A 225 6.76 -10.00 -5.07
N GLN A 226 5.50 -9.87 -4.66
CA GLN A 226 5.13 -9.03 -3.52
C GLN A 226 5.81 -9.49 -2.22
N VAL A 227 5.89 -10.81 -2.00
CA VAL A 227 6.56 -11.37 -0.83
C VAL A 227 8.05 -11.04 -0.82
N LEU A 228 8.72 -11.18 -1.97
CA LEU A 228 10.16 -10.86 -2.07
C LEU A 228 10.42 -9.36 -1.97
N ASP A 229 9.60 -8.51 -2.58
CA ASP A 229 9.71 -7.06 -2.46
C ASP A 229 9.45 -6.61 -1.01
N ALA A 230 8.43 -7.17 -0.35
CA ALA A 230 8.14 -6.88 1.05
C ALA A 230 9.24 -7.37 2.01
N LEU A 231 9.92 -8.49 1.70
CA LEU A 231 11.11 -8.92 2.45
C LEU A 231 12.25 -7.91 2.29
N ARG A 232 12.52 -7.49 1.04
CA ARG A 232 13.54 -6.48 0.75
C ARG A 232 13.28 -5.20 1.53
N VAL A 233 12.06 -4.69 1.49
CA VAL A 233 11.64 -3.47 2.19
C VAL A 233 11.89 -3.58 3.70
N ARG A 234 11.56 -4.72 4.33
CA ARG A 234 11.85 -4.96 5.76
C ARG A 234 13.33 -4.94 6.07
N ARG A 235 14.13 -5.65 5.28
CA ARG A 235 15.60 -5.73 5.48
C ARG A 235 16.25 -4.37 5.29
N ASP A 236 15.82 -3.62 4.29
CA ASP A 236 16.35 -2.28 4.03
C ASP A 236 16.01 -1.32 5.17
N PHE A 237 14.77 -1.40 5.70
CA PHE A 237 14.39 -0.62 6.87
C PHE A 237 15.22 -0.96 8.09
N VAL A 238 15.40 -2.26 8.39
CA VAL A 238 16.22 -2.74 9.52
C VAL A 238 17.67 -2.29 9.39
N ALA A 239 18.24 -2.35 8.19
CA ALA A 239 19.62 -1.92 7.94
C ALA A 239 19.78 -0.39 8.04
N ALA A 240 18.81 0.38 7.56
CA ALA A 240 18.86 1.84 7.53
C ALA A 240 18.52 2.50 8.88
N HIS A 241 17.71 1.85 9.72
CA HIS A 241 17.15 2.43 10.94
C HIS A 241 17.33 1.51 12.18
N PRO A 242 18.57 1.13 12.53
CA PRO A 242 18.83 0.25 13.66
C PRO A 242 18.35 0.84 15.00
N GLU A 243 18.30 2.16 15.13
CA GLU A 243 17.81 2.88 16.30
C GLU A 243 16.29 2.64 16.56
N ARG A 244 15.52 2.38 15.50
CA ARG A 244 14.07 2.14 15.59
C ARG A 244 13.71 0.74 16.08
N ILE A 245 14.66 -0.18 16.00
CA ILE A 245 14.48 -1.60 16.30
C ILE A 245 15.42 -2.11 17.41
N ALA A 246 16.25 -1.24 17.99
CA ALA A 246 17.24 -1.61 19.00
C ALA A 246 16.65 -2.30 20.25
N HIS A 247 15.37 -2.05 20.55
CA HIS A 247 14.63 -2.66 21.66
C HIS A 247 14.13 -4.09 21.34
N LEU A 248 14.12 -4.49 20.06
CA LEU A 248 13.64 -5.81 19.65
C LEU A 248 14.73 -6.87 19.84
N PRO A 249 14.45 -7.99 20.51
CA PRO A 249 15.38 -9.13 20.58
C PRO A 249 15.71 -9.64 19.17
N ALA A 250 16.97 -10.06 18.96
CA ALA A 250 17.43 -10.56 17.65
C ALA A 250 16.57 -11.69 17.08
N ALA A 251 16.09 -12.61 17.92
CA ALA A 251 15.19 -13.71 17.51
C ALA A 251 13.84 -13.16 17.00
N ARG A 252 13.30 -12.11 17.64
CA ARG A 252 12.05 -11.47 17.21
C ARG A 252 12.23 -10.72 15.89
N LEU A 253 13.35 -10.02 15.74
CA LEU A 253 13.67 -9.32 14.49
C LEU A 253 13.82 -10.31 13.33
N ALA A 254 14.53 -11.42 13.53
CA ALA A 254 14.65 -12.50 12.53
C ALA A 254 13.28 -13.09 12.15
N GLU A 255 12.38 -13.28 13.12
CA GLU A 255 11.01 -13.74 12.86
C GLU A 255 10.22 -12.75 12.00
N LEU A 256 10.32 -11.44 12.29
CA LEU A 256 9.60 -10.38 11.58
C LEU A 256 10.14 -10.14 10.17
N THR A 257 11.42 -10.39 9.93
CA THR A 257 12.10 -10.26 8.63
C THR A 257 12.13 -11.59 7.88
N ASP A 258 13.11 -12.42 8.15
CA ASP A 258 13.35 -13.68 7.42
C ASP A 258 12.26 -14.71 7.63
N GLY A 259 11.70 -14.80 8.84
CA GLY A 259 10.56 -15.66 9.17
C GLY A 259 9.29 -15.32 8.37
N TYR A 260 9.15 -14.09 7.90
CA TYR A 260 8.06 -13.71 6.99
C TYR A 260 8.11 -14.50 5.68
N LEU A 261 9.30 -14.65 5.08
CA LEU A 261 9.46 -15.38 3.82
C LEU A 261 9.03 -16.85 3.94
N LEU A 262 9.46 -17.53 5.01
CA LEU A 262 9.05 -18.92 5.27
C LEU A 262 7.54 -19.04 5.52
N ARG A 263 6.95 -18.12 6.28
CA ARG A 263 5.49 -18.14 6.52
C ARG A 263 4.70 -18.03 5.20
N GLU A 264 5.10 -17.14 4.32
CA GLU A 264 4.44 -16.98 3.03
C GLU A 264 4.70 -18.17 2.10
N ALA A 265 5.91 -18.74 2.12
CA ALA A 265 6.24 -19.95 1.38
C ALA A 265 5.35 -21.14 1.84
N TYR A 266 5.22 -21.34 3.13
CA TYR A 266 4.32 -22.36 3.67
C TYR A 266 2.86 -22.08 3.38
N ARG A 267 2.42 -20.83 3.48
CA ARG A 267 1.04 -20.46 3.14
C ARG A 267 0.72 -20.80 1.68
N ALA A 268 1.61 -20.48 0.74
CA ALA A 268 1.46 -20.85 -0.66
C ALA A 268 1.46 -22.39 -0.83
N TYR A 269 2.37 -23.09 -0.16
CA TYR A 269 2.45 -24.55 -0.22
C TYR A 269 1.14 -25.23 0.23
N TRP A 270 0.60 -24.82 1.37
CA TRP A 270 -0.62 -25.42 1.92
C TRP A 270 -1.89 -25.01 1.19
N ARG A 271 -1.88 -23.84 0.52
CA ARG A 271 -2.95 -23.41 -0.39
C ARG A 271 -2.88 -24.04 -1.78
N ARG A 272 -1.86 -24.90 -2.04
CA ARG A 272 -1.61 -25.52 -3.33
C ARG A 272 -1.26 -24.51 -4.44
N GLU A 273 -0.83 -23.32 -4.10
CA GLU A 273 -0.22 -22.33 -5.01
C GLU A 273 1.24 -22.73 -5.26
N LEU A 274 1.45 -23.93 -5.92
CA LEU A 274 2.73 -24.61 -5.92
C LEU A 274 3.83 -23.89 -6.68
N ASP A 275 3.49 -23.07 -7.65
CA ASP A 275 4.47 -22.27 -8.39
C ASP A 275 5.05 -21.16 -7.51
N ASP A 276 4.20 -20.43 -6.79
CA ASP A 276 4.61 -19.44 -5.82
C ASP A 276 5.39 -20.08 -4.66
N ALA A 277 4.89 -21.20 -4.13
CA ALA A 277 5.55 -21.95 -3.06
C ALA A 277 6.97 -22.36 -3.46
N GLN A 278 7.15 -22.88 -4.68
CA GLN A 278 8.46 -23.31 -5.18
C GLN A 278 9.44 -22.14 -5.29
N VAL A 279 8.99 -20.99 -5.81
CA VAL A 279 9.81 -19.78 -5.93
C VAL A 279 10.22 -19.27 -4.54
N LEU A 280 9.28 -19.21 -3.60
CA LEU A 280 9.52 -18.71 -2.26
C LEU A 280 10.40 -19.64 -1.43
N LEU A 281 10.25 -20.98 -1.52
CA LEU A 281 11.11 -21.95 -0.85
C LEU A 281 12.56 -21.89 -1.38
N ARG A 282 12.73 -21.73 -2.69
CA ARG A 282 14.06 -21.50 -3.29
C ARG A 282 14.68 -20.17 -2.83
N ALA A 283 13.85 -19.14 -2.71
CA ALA A 283 14.29 -17.87 -2.18
C ALA A 283 14.72 -18.01 -0.71
N ALA A 284 13.95 -18.72 0.13
CA ALA A 284 14.31 -18.97 1.51
C ALA A 284 15.68 -19.65 1.64
N LEU A 285 15.99 -20.61 0.78
CA LEU A 285 17.30 -21.26 0.74
C LEU A 285 18.43 -20.27 0.41
N ARG A 286 18.25 -19.47 -0.67
CA ARG A 286 19.26 -18.48 -1.08
C ARG A 286 19.53 -17.40 -0.04
N GLU A 287 18.46 -16.97 0.60
CA GLU A 287 18.50 -15.89 1.57
C GLU A 287 18.95 -16.33 2.97
N GLY A 288 19.20 -17.64 3.17
CA GLY A 288 19.52 -18.20 4.49
C GLY A 288 18.36 -18.17 5.50
N ALA A 289 17.14 -17.92 5.04
CA ALA A 289 15.95 -17.80 5.86
C ALA A 289 15.29 -19.16 6.09
N TRP A 290 16.04 -20.13 6.66
CA TRP A 290 15.55 -21.50 6.88
C TRP A 290 16.26 -22.19 8.04
N GLY A 291 15.66 -23.26 8.57
CA GLY A 291 16.24 -24.17 9.56
C GLY A 291 16.19 -25.60 9.08
N VAL A 292 16.80 -26.53 9.85
CA VAL A 292 16.88 -27.96 9.48
C VAL A 292 15.49 -28.57 9.24
N ARG A 293 14.48 -28.12 9.99
CA ARG A 293 13.09 -28.63 9.87
C ARG A 293 12.44 -28.25 8.53
N ASP A 294 12.94 -27.22 7.87
CA ASP A 294 12.37 -26.69 6.62
C ASP A 294 12.90 -27.44 5.40
N LEU A 295 14.02 -28.19 5.54
CA LEU A 295 14.65 -28.94 4.46
C LEU A 295 13.69 -29.92 3.76
N LYS A 296 12.77 -30.53 4.48
CA LYS A 296 11.77 -31.44 3.90
C LYS A 296 10.84 -30.78 2.85
N TYR A 297 10.72 -29.44 2.89
CA TYR A 297 9.96 -28.65 1.91
C TYR A 297 10.88 -28.01 0.88
N ILE A 298 12.07 -27.56 1.30
CA ILE A 298 13.03 -26.84 0.47
C ILE A 298 13.70 -27.81 -0.54
N LEU A 299 14.15 -28.98 -0.10
CA LEU A 299 14.82 -29.94 -1.01
C LEU A 299 13.93 -30.36 -2.20
N PRO A 300 12.66 -30.74 -1.99
CA PRO A 300 11.75 -30.98 -3.11
C PRO A 300 11.57 -29.79 -4.03
N ALA A 301 11.57 -28.58 -3.51
CA ALA A 301 11.39 -27.36 -4.30
C ALA A 301 12.57 -27.07 -5.26
N LEU A 302 13.72 -27.72 -5.08
CA LEU A 302 14.87 -27.64 -6.01
C LEU A 302 14.65 -28.42 -7.31
N LEU A 303 13.74 -29.39 -7.32
CA LEU A 303 13.39 -30.15 -8.52
C LEU A 303 12.76 -29.25 -9.59
N PRO A 304 12.80 -29.69 -10.88
CA PRO A 304 11.99 -29.03 -11.93
C PRO A 304 10.51 -28.96 -11.54
N ALA A 305 9.82 -27.88 -11.94
CA ALA A 305 8.44 -27.62 -11.52
C ALA A 305 7.46 -28.79 -11.73
N PRO A 306 7.48 -29.56 -12.85
CA PRO A 306 6.61 -30.71 -13.01
C PRO A 306 6.84 -31.81 -11.96
N LEU A 307 8.11 -32.07 -11.62
CA LEU A 307 8.47 -33.07 -10.62
C LEU A 307 8.09 -32.63 -9.22
N PHE A 308 8.32 -31.36 -8.88
CA PHE A 308 7.89 -30.77 -7.62
C PHE A 308 6.38 -30.91 -7.43
N ARG A 309 5.59 -30.47 -8.42
CA ARG A 309 4.11 -30.55 -8.36
C ARG A 309 3.65 -32.01 -8.21
N ARG A 310 4.25 -32.97 -8.93
CA ARG A 310 3.92 -34.39 -8.82
C ARG A 310 4.23 -34.94 -7.41
N LEU A 311 5.41 -34.63 -6.88
CA LEU A 311 5.83 -35.11 -5.55
C LEU A 311 4.90 -34.57 -4.46
N VAL A 312 4.58 -33.27 -4.51
CA VAL A 312 3.68 -32.63 -3.53
C VAL A 312 2.23 -33.12 -3.70
N GLY A 313 1.80 -33.40 -4.95
CA GLY A 313 0.49 -33.98 -5.24
C GLY A 313 0.32 -35.37 -4.63
N LEU A 314 1.34 -36.24 -4.75
CA LEU A 314 1.33 -37.58 -4.16
C LEU A 314 1.32 -37.57 -2.62
N ALA A 315 2.04 -36.62 -2.00
CA ALA A 315 2.07 -36.46 -0.53
C ALA A 315 0.74 -35.94 0.05
N GLY A 316 -0.13 -35.35 -0.77
CA GLY A 316 -1.44 -34.80 -0.33
C GLY A 316 -2.63 -35.72 -0.58
N GLY A 317 -2.44 -36.86 -1.18
CA GLY A 317 -3.51 -37.86 -1.43
C GLY A 317 -3.72 -38.88 -0.30
N GLN A 318 -3.09 -38.68 0.86
CA GLN A 318 -3.20 -39.58 2.03
C GLN A 318 -3.70 -38.85 3.31
N ALA A 319 -4.49 -37.79 3.18
CA ALA A 319 -5.14 -37.16 4.30
C ALA A 319 -6.64 -37.01 4.09
#